data_d742e55fdb01f2898d511dabf6585164
#
_entry.id   d742e55fdb01f2898d511dabf6585164
#
_cell.length_a   1.000
_cell.length_b   1.000
_cell.length_c   1.000
_cell.angle_alpha   90.00
_cell.angle_beta   90.00
_cell.angle_gamma   90.00
#
_symmetry.space_group_name_H-M   'P 1'
#
loop_
_entity.id
_entity.type
_entity.pdbx_description
1 polymer ?
#
loop_
_entity_poly.entity_id
_entity_poly.type
_entity_poly.pdbx_seq_one_letter_code
_entity_poly.pdbx_strand_id
1 'polypeptide(L)'
;MIVVIIAFLGHWYLSLFCQTFFLHRYSAHKMFSMNKFWERFFYALTYISQGSSYLSPRAYAVLHRMHHAFSDTPKDPHSPHHTKNVFTMMWKTKDIYNAVLHRKQTVERQFDRNYPEWNFIEKVGDSWISRAGWAILYSVFYIFAFLYLDMHWAFFFLLPVHFVMGPVHGAIVNWSGHKYGYANFDNQDQSKNSLILDVVMMGELFQNNHHKRPNSANFGAKWFEFDPTYPVITLLHKLHIVRLRPSAEAKKAQLEVGHDRLVDKEVEA
;
A
#
# COMPACT_ATOMS: atom_id res chain seq x y z
N MET A 1 6.66 -18.74 -23.57
CA MET A 1 7.56 -18.01 -22.62
C MET A 1 7.13 -16.57 -22.36
N ILE A 2 7.00 -15.68 -23.35
CA ILE A 2 6.65 -14.24 -23.16
C ILE A 2 5.32 -14.02 -22.41
N VAL A 3 4.32 -14.87 -22.65
CA VAL A 3 3.00 -14.78 -21.99
C VAL A 3 3.12 -14.92 -20.47
N VAL A 4 4.00 -15.80 -19.97
CA VAL A 4 4.20 -16.00 -18.52
C VAL A 4 4.88 -14.78 -17.90
N ILE A 5 5.85 -14.18 -18.60
CA ILE A 5 6.51 -12.93 -18.15
C ILE A 5 5.50 -11.80 -18.05
N ILE A 6 4.67 -11.62 -19.10
CA ILE A 6 3.62 -10.59 -19.12
C ILE A 6 2.60 -10.84 -17.99
N ALA A 7 2.17 -12.09 -17.80
CA ALA A 7 1.24 -12.43 -16.74
C ALA A 7 1.83 -12.19 -15.33
N PHE A 8 3.11 -12.54 -15.14
CA PHE A 8 3.80 -12.28 -13.86
C PHE A 8 3.94 -10.78 -13.59
N LEU A 9 4.46 -10.02 -14.55
CA LEU A 9 4.62 -8.58 -14.41
C LEU A 9 3.27 -7.87 -14.26
N GLY A 10 2.26 -8.29 -15.02
CA GLY A 10 0.90 -7.77 -14.90
C GLY A 10 0.31 -8.00 -13.51
N HIS A 11 0.46 -9.21 -12.96
CA HIS A 11 0.02 -9.51 -11.59
C HIS A 11 0.83 -8.72 -10.55
N TRP A 12 2.16 -8.65 -10.70
CA TRP A 12 3.04 -7.87 -9.82
C TRP A 12 2.58 -6.41 -9.73
N TYR A 13 2.49 -5.73 -10.87
CA TYR A 13 2.17 -4.30 -10.88
C TYR A 13 0.70 -4.02 -10.54
N LEU A 14 -0.24 -4.88 -10.92
CA LEU A 14 -1.65 -4.68 -10.57
C LEU A 14 -1.89 -4.90 -9.06
N SER A 15 -1.31 -5.95 -8.49
CA SER A 15 -1.37 -6.20 -7.04
C SER A 15 -0.69 -5.08 -6.25
N LEU A 16 0.49 -4.66 -6.70
CA LEU A 16 1.23 -3.55 -6.09
C LEU A 16 0.47 -2.23 -6.21
N PHE A 17 -0.11 -1.93 -7.38
CA PHE A 17 -0.95 -0.75 -7.56
C PHE A 17 -2.13 -0.73 -6.58
N CYS A 18 -2.84 -1.83 -6.44
CA CYS A 18 -3.94 -1.92 -5.46
C CYS A 18 -3.44 -1.77 -4.01
N GLN A 19 -2.26 -2.29 -3.71
CA GLN A 19 -1.67 -2.13 -2.38
C GLN A 19 -1.28 -0.68 -2.11
N THR A 20 -0.55 -0.03 -3.01
CA THR A 20 -0.11 1.36 -2.83
C THR A 20 -1.25 2.37 -2.93
N PHE A 21 -2.16 2.19 -3.90
CA PHE A 21 -3.26 3.11 -4.14
C PHE A 21 -4.40 2.92 -3.14
N PHE A 22 -4.92 1.69 -3.01
CA PHE A 22 -6.15 1.45 -2.24
C PHE A 22 -5.88 1.11 -0.77
N LEU A 23 -4.95 0.20 -0.48
CA LEU A 23 -4.69 -0.17 0.92
C LEU A 23 -3.89 0.92 1.64
N HIS A 24 -2.81 1.41 1.05
CA HIS A 24 -1.91 2.34 1.69
C HIS A 24 -2.45 3.78 1.64
N ARG A 25 -2.51 4.40 0.46
CA ARG A 25 -2.88 5.82 0.35
C ARG A 25 -4.34 6.09 0.66
N TYR A 26 -5.27 5.20 0.24
CA TYR A 26 -6.70 5.41 0.53
C TYR A 26 -7.13 4.85 1.88
N SER A 27 -6.91 3.56 2.15
CA SER A 27 -7.42 2.93 3.37
C SER A 27 -6.67 3.38 4.62
N ALA A 28 -5.33 3.36 4.62
CA ALA A 28 -4.54 3.71 5.79
C ALA A 28 -4.47 5.23 6.03
N HIS A 29 -4.13 6.03 5.01
CA HIS A 29 -3.84 7.46 5.16
C HIS A 29 -4.96 8.40 4.75
N LYS A 30 -5.95 7.95 3.96
CA LYS A 30 -7.00 8.84 3.45
C LYS A 30 -6.46 10.06 2.68
N MET A 31 -5.41 9.88 1.87
CA MET A 31 -4.77 10.96 1.09
C MET A 31 -5.71 11.56 0.05
N PHE A 32 -6.73 10.83 -0.34
CA PHE A 32 -7.83 11.27 -1.20
C PHE A 32 -9.15 10.62 -0.77
N SER A 33 -10.24 11.10 -1.33
CA SER A 33 -11.58 10.51 -1.16
C SER A 33 -12.13 10.06 -2.51
N MET A 34 -13.09 9.15 -2.48
CA MET A 34 -13.84 8.70 -3.65
C MET A 34 -15.29 8.40 -3.24
N ASN A 35 -16.20 8.35 -4.22
CA ASN A 35 -17.58 7.95 -3.95
C ASN A 35 -17.67 6.43 -3.73
N LYS A 36 -18.84 5.96 -3.29
CA LYS A 36 -19.04 4.56 -2.90
C LYS A 36 -18.92 3.58 -4.06
N PHE A 37 -19.25 3.99 -5.29
CA PHE A 37 -19.10 3.16 -6.47
C PHE A 37 -17.61 2.85 -6.72
N TRP A 38 -16.76 3.88 -6.77
CA TRP A 38 -15.33 3.71 -6.99
C TRP A 38 -14.63 3.03 -5.80
N GLU A 39 -15.08 3.28 -4.57
CA GLU A 39 -14.56 2.56 -3.40
C GLU A 39 -14.80 1.05 -3.55
N ARG A 40 -16.01 0.65 -3.95
CA ARG A 40 -16.32 -0.77 -4.17
C ARG A 40 -15.58 -1.35 -5.37
N PHE A 41 -15.45 -0.59 -6.46
CA PHE A 41 -14.67 -1.01 -7.63
C PHE A 41 -13.22 -1.31 -7.23
N PHE A 42 -12.53 -0.39 -6.57
CA PHE A 42 -11.14 -0.61 -6.15
C PHE A 42 -11.01 -1.66 -5.05
N TYR A 43 -12.02 -1.81 -4.21
CA TYR A 43 -12.09 -2.89 -3.23
C TYR A 43 -12.11 -4.27 -3.91
N ALA A 44 -13.00 -4.46 -4.87
CA ALA A 44 -13.10 -5.69 -5.65
C ALA A 44 -11.82 -5.92 -6.49
N LEU A 45 -11.29 -4.86 -7.13
CA LEU A 45 -10.05 -4.94 -7.87
C LEU A 45 -8.87 -5.35 -6.97
N THR A 46 -8.80 -4.85 -5.74
CA THR A 46 -7.79 -5.26 -4.75
C THR A 46 -7.91 -6.75 -4.43
N TYR A 47 -9.11 -7.26 -4.20
CA TYR A 47 -9.33 -8.69 -3.98
C TYR A 47 -8.88 -9.53 -5.18
N ILE A 48 -9.28 -9.15 -6.39
CA ILE A 48 -8.93 -9.87 -7.62
C ILE A 48 -7.42 -9.83 -7.87
N SER A 49 -6.81 -8.66 -7.73
CA SER A 49 -5.39 -8.45 -8.01
C SER A 49 -4.46 -9.08 -6.98
N GLN A 50 -4.86 -9.21 -5.73
CA GLN A 50 -4.06 -9.87 -4.69
C GLN A 50 -4.34 -11.38 -4.57
N GLY A 51 -5.49 -11.83 -5.04
CA GLY A 51 -5.83 -13.24 -5.17
C GLY A 51 -5.66 -14.03 -3.87
N SER A 52 -4.82 -15.07 -3.90
CA SER A 52 -4.55 -15.92 -2.72
C SER A 52 -3.93 -15.19 -1.54
N SER A 53 -3.29 -14.04 -1.78
CA SER A 53 -2.65 -13.22 -0.75
C SER A 53 -3.44 -11.97 -0.37
N TYR A 54 -4.75 -11.97 -0.62
CA TYR A 54 -5.62 -10.84 -0.29
C TYR A 54 -5.41 -10.32 1.13
N LEU A 55 -5.24 -9.00 1.23
CA LEU A 55 -5.08 -8.26 2.47
C LEU A 55 -6.33 -7.41 2.73
N SER A 56 -6.93 -7.58 3.91
CA SER A 56 -8.06 -6.77 4.38
C SER A 56 -7.68 -5.30 4.47
N PRO A 57 -8.42 -4.37 3.85
CA PRO A 57 -8.19 -2.93 4.00
C PRO A 57 -8.20 -2.46 5.45
N ARG A 58 -9.05 -3.05 6.31
CA ARG A 58 -9.07 -2.76 7.74
C ARG A 58 -7.78 -3.19 8.42
N ALA A 59 -7.44 -4.47 8.32
CA ALA A 59 -6.27 -5.00 9.03
C ALA A 59 -4.97 -4.34 8.55
N TYR A 60 -4.84 -4.11 7.24
CA TYR A 60 -3.73 -3.37 6.66
C TYR A 60 -3.65 -1.94 7.23
N ALA A 61 -4.76 -1.19 7.23
CA ALA A 61 -4.78 0.20 7.70
C ALA A 61 -4.42 0.29 9.19
N VAL A 62 -4.90 -0.62 10.02
CA VAL A 62 -4.59 -0.69 11.45
C VAL A 62 -3.09 -0.91 11.65
N LEU A 63 -2.52 -1.96 11.04
CA LEU A 63 -1.09 -2.25 11.20
C LEU A 63 -0.22 -1.09 10.70
N HIS A 64 -0.58 -0.52 9.57
CA HIS A 64 0.19 0.58 8.98
C HIS A 64 0.16 1.85 9.85
N ARG A 65 -0.98 2.18 10.44
CA ARG A 65 -1.08 3.30 11.39
C ARG A 65 -0.31 3.04 12.69
N MET A 66 -0.30 1.79 13.18
CA MET A 66 0.53 1.40 14.32
C MET A 66 2.01 1.52 13.97
N HIS A 67 2.41 1.12 12.76
CA HIS A 67 3.78 1.31 12.27
C HIS A 67 4.18 2.78 12.28
N HIS A 68 3.39 3.69 11.72
CA HIS A 68 3.69 5.13 11.77
C HIS A 68 3.78 5.69 13.20
N ALA A 69 2.93 5.20 14.12
CA ALA A 69 2.93 5.68 15.50
C ALA A 69 4.11 5.16 16.34
N PHE A 70 4.61 3.97 16.00
CA PHE A 70 5.63 3.25 16.76
C PHE A 70 6.85 2.89 15.93
N SER A 71 7.04 3.55 14.78
CA SER A 71 8.05 3.21 13.78
C SER A 71 9.42 2.95 14.42
N ASP A 72 9.99 1.80 14.07
CA ASP A 72 11.30 1.31 14.52
C ASP A 72 11.48 1.18 16.03
N THR A 73 10.38 1.11 16.78
CA THR A 73 10.37 0.73 18.20
C THR A 73 10.00 -0.76 18.39
N PRO A 74 10.16 -1.35 19.58
CA PRO A 74 9.72 -2.71 19.87
C PRO A 74 8.21 -2.96 19.65
N LYS A 75 7.38 -1.90 19.68
CA LYS A 75 5.93 -1.95 19.46
C LYS A 75 5.54 -1.93 17.98
N ASP A 76 6.49 -1.64 17.10
CA ASP A 76 6.26 -1.64 15.66
C ASP A 76 5.92 -3.06 15.17
N PRO A 77 4.78 -3.25 14.46
CA PRO A 77 4.37 -4.57 13.97
C PRO A 77 5.33 -5.17 12.95
N HIS A 78 6.14 -4.37 12.26
CA HIS A 78 7.00 -4.84 11.17
C HIS A 78 8.35 -4.12 11.03
N SER A 79 8.91 -3.62 12.15
CA SER A 79 10.27 -3.07 12.10
C SER A 79 11.34 -4.13 11.83
N PRO A 80 12.24 -3.88 10.89
CA PRO A 80 13.39 -4.73 10.64
C PRO A 80 14.47 -4.65 11.73
N HIS A 81 14.42 -3.62 12.60
CA HIS A 81 15.44 -3.37 13.64
C HIS A 81 15.25 -4.23 14.88
N HIS A 82 14.05 -4.78 15.07
CA HIS A 82 13.70 -5.65 16.20
C HIS A 82 13.46 -7.10 15.79
N THR A 83 14.03 -7.52 14.65
CA THR A 83 13.94 -8.90 14.14
C THR A 83 15.27 -9.35 13.54
N LYS A 84 15.54 -10.65 13.55
CA LYS A 84 16.82 -11.20 13.08
C LYS A 84 17.00 -11.10 11.55
N ASN A 85 15.92 -11.25 10.80
CA ASN A 85 15.90 -11.23 9.33
C ASN A 85 14.49 -10.95 8.80
N VAL A 86 14.38 -10.78 7.48
CA VAL A 86 13.10 -10.48 6.82
C VAL A 86 12.03 -11.54 7.08
N PHE A 87 12.40 -12.82 7.17
CA PHE A 87 11.43 -13.89 7.40
C PHE A 87 10.83 -13.83 8.81
N THR A 88 11.66 -13.58 9.83
CA THR A 88 11.18 -13.41 11.22
C THR A 88 10.35 -12.14 11.37
N MET A 89 10.69 -11.06 10.65
CA MET A 89 9.87 -9.86 10.58
C MET A 89 8.48 -10.16 9.98
N MET A 90 8.45 -10.80 8.82
CA MET A 90 7.20 -11.13 8.14
C MET A 90 6.34 -12.12 8.92
N TRP A 91 6.95 -13.05 9.65
CA TRP A 91 6.22 -13.96 10.52
C TRP A 91 5.54 -13.22 11.68
N LYS A 92 6.28 -12.34 12.38
CA LYS A 92 5.72 -11.45 13.42
C LYS A 92 4.57 -10.60 12.85
N THR A 93 4.80 -9.97 11.70
CA THR A 93 3.79 -9.15 11.00
C THR A 93 2.52 -9.95 10.71
N LYS A 94 2.67 -11.17 10.17
CA LYS A 94 1.54 -12.07 9.88
C LYS A 94 0.74 -12.41 11.14
N ASP A 95 1.41 -12.71 12.26
CA ASP A 95 0.73 -13.08 13.50
C ASP A 95 -0.06 -11.89 14.07
N ILE A 96 0.52 -10.68 14.06
CA ILE A 96 -0.18 -9.45 14.48
C ILE A 96 -1.32 -9.14 13.51
N TYR A 97 -1.08 -9.24 12.19
CA TYR A 97 -2.10 -9.03 11.17
C TYR A 97 -3.31 -9.95 11.40
N ASN A 98 -3.08 -11.23 11.59
CA ASN A 98 -4.15 -12.21 11.84
C ASN A 98 -4.89 -11.93 13.15
N ALA A 99 -4.19 -11.50 14.20
CA ALA A 99 -4.82 -11.11 15.46
C ALA A 99 -5.74 -9.89 15.29
N VAL A 100 -5.32 -8.90 14.52
CA VAL A 100 -6.13 -7.71 14.16
C VAL A 100 -7.29 -8.09 13.23
N LEU A 101 -7.04 -8.86 12.18
CA LEU A 101 -8.05 -9.30 11.21
C LEU A 101 -9.21 -10.03 11.90
N HIS A 102 -8.90 -10.98 12.76
CA HIS A 102 -9.89 -11.80 13.46
C HIS A 102 -10.34 -11.20 14.81
N ARG A 103 -9.99 -9.93 15.09
CA ARG A 103 -10.34 -9.20 16.33
C ARG A 103 -9.94 -9.94 17.61
N LYS A 104 -8.81 -10.68 17.58
CA LYS A 104 -8.26 -11.43 18.71
C LYS A 104 -7.44 -10.57 19.67
N GLN A 105 -7.11 -9.34 19.27
CA GLN A 105 -6.48 -8.35 20.15
C GLN A 105 -7.25 -7.03 20.10
N THR A 106 -7.27 -6.34 21.24
CA THR A 106 -7.81 -4.98 21.32
C THR A 106 -6.85 -4.01 20.64
N VAL A 107 -7.40 -3.18 19.77
CA VAL A 107 -6.66 -2.13 19.07
C VAL A 107 -7.17 -0.77 19.57
N GLU A 108 -6.27 0.16 19.79
CA GLU A 108 -6.63 1.53 20.17
C GLU A 108 -7.52 2.17 19.10
N ARG A 109 -8.60 2.86 19.53
CA ARG A 109 -9.59 3.46 18.63
C ARG A 109 -8.99 4.42 17.60
N GLN A 110 -7.87 5.06 17.91
CA GLN A 110 -7.18 5.95 16.96
C GLN A 110 -6.67 5.23 15.72
N PHE A 111 -6.32 3.93 15.81
CA PHE A 111 -5.87 3.11 14.69
C PHE A 111 -7.03 2.40 13.98
N ASP A 112 -8.07 2.00 14.72
CA ASP A 112 -9.18 1.18 14.22
C ASP A 112 -10.40 2.05 13.85
N ARG A 113 -10.23 2.92 12.84
CA ARG A 113 -11.29 3.82 12.35
C ARG A 113 -11.09 4.27 10.90
N ASN A 114 -12.15 4.74 10.26
CA ASN A 114 -12.10 5.44 8.95
C ASN A 114 -11.37 4.66 7.84
N TYR A 115 -11.65 3.38 7.67
CA TYR A 115 -11.23 2.54 6.55
C TYR A 115 -12.46 2.09 5.74
N PRO A 116 -12.29 1.65 4.48
CA PRO A 116 -13.40 1.07 3.73
C PRO A 116 -13.74 -0.32 4.27
N GLU A 117 -15.04 -0.65 4.26
CA GLU A 117 -15.53 -1.96 4.68
C GLU A 117 -16.49 -2.52 3.64
N TRP A 118 -16.32 -3.80 3.33
CA TRP A 118 -17.23 -4.59 2.51
C TRP A 118 -17.23 -6.05 2.97
N ASN A 119 -18.11 -6.34 3.93
CA ASN A 119 -18.17 -7.63 4.62
C ASN A 119 -18.21 -8.84 3.70
N PHE A 120 -18.86 -8.74 2.53
CA PHE A 120 -18.90 -9.83 1.55
C PHE A 120 -17.51 -10.16 1.03
N ILE A 121 -16.77 -9.17 0.52
CA ILE A 121 -15.42 -9.37 0.00
C ILE A 121 -14.44 -9.76 1.12
N GLU A 122 -14.58 -9.20 2.33
CA GLU A 122 -13.76 -9.60 3.48
C GLU A 122 -13.91 -11.10 3.78
N LYS A 123 -15.15 -11.60 3.87
CA LYS A 123 -15.41 -13.01 4.14
C LYS A 123 -14.90 -13.92 3.01
N VAL A 124 -15.10 -13.52 1.76
CA VAL A 124 -14.62 -14.29 0.60
C VAL A 124 -13.09 -14.28 0.56
N GLY A 125 -12.46 -13.12 0.66
CA GLY A 125 -11.01 -12.97 0.55
C GLY A 125 -10.23 -13.61 1.70
N ASP A 126 -10.81 -13.68 2.90
CA ASP A 126 -10.21 -14.37 4.04
C ASP A 126 -10.47 -15.90 4.04
N SER A 127 -11.41 -16.38 3.22
CA SER A 127 -11.74 -17.81 3.19
C SER A 127 -10.63 -18.66 2.56
N TRP A 128 -10.37 -19.84 3.13
CA TRP A 128 -9.45 -20.82 2.57
C TRP A 128 -9.85 -21.30 1.18
N ILE A 129 -11.16 -21.38 0.91
CA ILE A 129 -11.70 -21.79 -0.38
C ILE A 129 -11.26 -20.79 -1.46
N SER A 130 -11.39 -19.47 -1.20
CA SER A 130 -10.95 -18.45 -2.12
C SER A 130 -9.44 -18.47 -2.32
N ARG A 131 -8.66 -18.55 -1.24
CA ARG A 131 -7.19 -18.61 -1.31
C ARG A 131 -6.69 -19.82 -2.09
N ALA A 132 -7.26 -21.00 -1.83
CA ALA A 132 -6.95 -22.21 -2.57
C ALA A 132 -7.40 -22.13 -4.03
N GLY A 133 -8.58 -21.57 -4.30
CA GLY A 133 -9.08 -21.37 -5.68
C GLY A 133 -8.13 -20.51 -6.52
N TRP A 134 -7.64 -19.41 -5.98
CA TRP A 134 -6.64 -18.57 -6.65
C TRP A 134 -5.31 -19.33 -6.85
N ALA A 135 -4.82 -20.04 -5.83
CA ALA A 135 -3.59 -20.83 -5.96
C ALA A 135 -3.71 -21.91 -7.03
N ILE A 136 -4.86 -22.59 -7.11
CA ILE A 136 -5.16 -23.56 -8.18
C ILE A 136 -5.17 -22.85 -9.54
N LEU A 137 -5.83 -21.70 -9.66
CA LEU A 137 -5.90 -20.95 -10.91
C LEU A 137 -4.50 -20.57 -11.43
N TYR A 138 -3.63 -20.06 -10.56
CA TYR A 138 -2.24 -19.79 -10.95
C TYR A 138 -1.49 -21.06 -11.36
N SER A 139 -1.67 -22.16 -10.61
CA SER A 139 -1.01 -23.43 -10.91
C SER A 139 -1.48 -23.99 -12.26
N VAL A 140 -2.77 -23.95 -12.54
CA VAL A 140 -3.34 -24.38 -13.82
C VAL A 140 -2.80 -23.54 -14.97
N PHE A 141 -2.71 -22.22 -14.80
CA PHE A 141 -2.10 -21.34 -15.82
C PHE A 141 -0.64 -21.73 -16.12
N TYR A 142 0.18 -21.98 -15.10
CA TYR A 142 1.58 -22.37 -15.30
C TYR A 142 1.72 -23.76 -15.94
N ILE A 143 0.89 -24.72 -15.53
CA ILE A 143 0.85 -26.06 -16.16
C ILE A 143 0.44 -25.93 -17.62
N PHE A 144 -0.61 -25.15 -17.92
CA PHE A 144 -1.04 -24.90 -19.29
C PHE A 144 0.07 -24.25 -20.13
N ALA A 145 0.73 -23.23 -19.58
CA ALA A 145 1.83 -22.56 -20.26
C ALA A 145 3.02 -23.49 -20.52
N PHE A 146 3.32 -24.40 -19.60
CA PHE A 146 4.36 -25.41 -19.77
C PHE A 146 4.01 -26.42 -20.87
N LEU A 147 2.77 -26.91 -20.88
CA LEU A 147 2.34 -27.95 -21.82
C LEU A 147 2.07 -27.43 -23.24
N TYR A 148 1.60 -26.16 -23.37
CA TYR A 148 1.06 -25.67 -24.65
C TYR A 148 1.70 -24.36 -25.14
N LEU A 149 2.50 -23.63 -24.34
CA LEU A 149 3.07 -22.33 -24.69
C LEU A 149 4.60 -22.31 -24.64
N ASP A 150 5.26 -23.45 -24.71
CA ASP A 150 6.72 -23.63 -24.67
C ASP A 150 7.37 -22.88 -23.50
N MET A 151 6.75 -22.92 -22.31
CA MET A 151 7.30 -22.34 -21.10
C MET A 151 8.46 -23.19 -20.59
N HIS A 152 9.62 -22.57 -20.36
CA HIS A 152 10.73 -23.27 -19.71
C HIS A 152 10.37 -23.59 -18.25
N TRP A 153 10.71 -24.78 -17.77
CA TRP A 153 10.36 -25.24 -16.42
C TRP A 153 10.81 -24.30 -15.28
N ALA A 154 11.92 -23.57 -15.47
CA ALA A 154 12.42 -22.62 -14.47
C ALA A 154 11.40 -21.52 -14.09
N PHE A 155 10.44 -21.23 -14.96
CA PHE A 155 9.40 -20.25 -14.63
C PHE A 155 8.45 -20.71 -13.52
N PHE A 156 8.39 -22.01 -13.20
CA PHE A 156 7.67 -22.47 -12.01
C PHE A 156 8.18 -21.85 -10.69
N PHE A 157 9.42 -21.38 -10.64
CA PHE A 157 9.94 -20.63 -9.46
C PHE A 157 9.23 -19.28 -9.24
N LEU A 158 8.51 -18.75 -10.21
CA LEU A 158 7.68 -17.55 -10.03
C LEU A 158 6.33 -17.87 -9.37
N LEU A 159 5.86 -19.11 -9.46
CA LEU A 159 4.55 -19.52 -8.96
C LEU A 159 4.39 -19.27 -7.43
N PRO A 160 5.35 -19.61 -6.55
CA PRO A 160 5.26 -19.26 -5.13
C PRO A 160 5.10 -17.77 -4.85
N VAL A 161 5.68 -16.90 -5.70
CA VAL A 161 5.53 -15.44 -5.56
C VAL A 161 4.07 -15.03 -5.81
N HIS A 162 3.39 -15.63 -6.80
CA HIS A 162 1.96 -15.39 -7.01
C HIS A 162 1.13 -15.71 -5.77
N PHE A 163 1.48 -16.78 -5.03
CA PHE A 163 0.71 -17.19 -3.85
C PHE A 163 0.80 -16.19 -2.70
N VAL A 164 1.88 -15.43 -2.59
CA VAL A 164 2.16 -14.52 -1.48
C VAL A 164 2.54 -13.11 -1.96
N MET A 165 2.00 -12.66 -3.08
CA MET A 165 2.36 -11.42 -3.76
C MET A 165 2.27 -10.20 -2.82
N GLY A 166 1.15 -9.98 -2.13
CA GLY A 166 0.97 -8.88 -1.21
C GLY A 166 1.99 -8.87 -0.04
N PRO A 167 2.19 -9.98 0.68
CA PRO A 167 3.27 -10.12 1.66
C PRO A 167 4.68 -9.89 1.11
N VAL A 168 4.98 -10.29 -0.13
CA VAL A 168 6.29 -10.02 -0.75
C VAL A 168 6.51 -8.53 -0.95
N HIS A 169 5.50 -7.80 -1.47
CA HIS A 169 5.57 -6.34 -1.56
C HIS A 169 5.82 -5.70 -0.19
N GLY A 170 5.06 -6.10 0.83
CA GLY A 170 5.24 -5.61 2.19
C GLY A 170 6.62 -5.91 2.76
N ALA A 171 7.17 -7.11 2.48
CA ALA A 171 8.51 -7.49 2.93
C ALA A 171 9.59 -6.58 2.31
N ILE A 172 9.50 -6.30 1.00
CA ILE A 172 10.44 -5.42 0.31
C ILE A 172 10.37 -4.01 0.88
N VAL A 173 9.17 -3.43 1.01
CA VAL A 173 8.99 -2.07 1.48
C VAL A 173 9.46 -1.90 2.93
N ASN A 174 8.98 -2.75 3.83
CA ASN A 174 9.28 -2.60 5.26
C ASN A 174 10.73 -2.94 5.59
N TRP A 175 11.32 -3.94 4.92
CA TRP A 175 12.72 -4.30 5.16
C TRP A 175 13.67 -3.30 4.52
N SER A 176 13.53 -3.03 3.22
CA SER A 176 14.46 -2.16 2.50
C SER A 176 14.25 -0.70 2.89
N GLY A 177 13.00 -0.24 2.97
CA GLY A 177 12.66 1.15 3.27
C GLY A 177 13.01 1.61 4.69
N HIS A 178 13.41 0.68 5.60
CA HIS A 178 13.90 1.04 6.94
C HIS A 178 15.36 0.62 7.19
N LYS A 179 16.03 -0.02 6.21
CA LYS A 179 17.43 -0.43 6.38
C LYS A 179 18.39 0.18 5.38
N TYR A 180 17.96 0.39 4.14
CA TYR A 180 18.89 0.69 3.05
C TYR A 180 18.46 1.95 2.31
N GLY A 181 19.42 2.82 2.02
CA GLY A 181 19.20 4.01 1.23
C GLY A 181 19.61 5.30 1.94
N TYR A 182 19.13 6.40 1.40
CA TYR A 182 19.40 7.75 1.89
C TYR A 182 18.18 8.32 2.65
N ALA A 183 18.38 9.43 3.33
CA ALA A 183 17.31 10.18 3.99
C ALA A 183 17.31 11.63 3.51
N ASN A 184 16.14 12.15 3.17
CA ASN A 184 15.94 13.57 2.87
C ASN A 184 15.60 14.37 4.12
N PHE A 185 15.04 13.70 5.12
CA PHE A 185 14.52 14.31 6.33
C PHE A 185 15.07 13.59 7.56
N ASP A 186 15.31 14.37 8.60
CA ASP A 186 15.58 13.83 9.93
C ASP A 186 14.24 13.49 10.59
N ASN A 187 13.86 12.20 10.50
CA ASN A 187 12.69 11.65 11.14
C ASN A 187 13.07 11.06 12.50
N GLN A 188 12.08 10.83 13.37
CA GLN A 188 12.31 10.13 14.65
C GLN A 188 12.37 8.61 14.49
N ASP A 189 12.50 8.13 13.27
CA ASP A 189 12.62 6.71 12.90
C ASP A 189 13.81 6.48 11.96
N GLN A 190 14.01 5.24 11.53
CA GLN A 190 15.13 4.86 10.67
C GLN A 190 14.72 4.70 9.19
N SER A 191 13.57 5.27 8.80
CA SER A 191 13.08 5.21 7.42
C SER A 191 14.08 5.79 6.42
N LYS A 192 14.18 5.15 5.26
CA LYS A 192 15.10 5.48 4.16
C LYS A 192 14.35 5.57 2.83
N ASN A 193 14.97 6.24 1.88
CA ASN A 193 14.60 6.17 0.48
C ASN A 193 15.56 5.18 -0.19
N SER A 194 15.09 3.99 -0.54
CA SER A 194 15.96 2.89 -0.98
C SER A 194 16.38 3.01 -2.44
N LEU A 195 15.59 3.66 -3.28
CA LEU A 195 15.89 3.86 -4.71
C LEU A 195 15.73 5.33 -5.08
N ILE A 196 16.57 5.79 -6.04
CA ILE A 196 16.44 7.13 -6.63
C ILE A 196 15.23 7.20 -7.58
N LEU A 197 14.96 6.11 -8.30
CA LEU A 197 13.85 5.97 -9.24
C LEU A 197 13.09 4.68 -8.89
N ASP A 198 11.99 4.81 -8.18
CA ASP A 198 11.24 3.65 -7.68
C ASP A 198 10.08 3.24 -8.61
N VAL A 199 10.42 2.75 -9.80
CA VAL A 199 9.45 2.12 -10.70
C VAL A 199 9.05 0.72 -10.20
N VAL A 200 9.99 -0.02 -9.61
CA VAL A 200 9.80 -1.42 -9.21
C VAL A 200 8.75 -1.57 -8.11
N MET A 201 8.73 -0.64 -7.14
CA MET A 201 7.79 -0.63 -6.02
C MET A 201 6.82 0.55 -6.07
N MET A 202 6.69 1.20 -7.25
CA MET A 202 5.70 2.25 -7.53
C MET A 202 5.71 3.41 -6.53
N GLY A 203 6.89 3.82 -6.08
CA GLY A 203 7.09 4.92 -5.13
C GLY A 203 7.11 4.51 -3.65
N GLU A 204 6.79 3.26 -3.34
CA GLU A 204 6.73 2.79 -1.94
C GLU A 204 8.10 2.76 -1.23
N LEU A 205 9.21 2.75 -1.98
CA LEU A 205 10.57 2.80 -1.40
C LEU A 205 11.06 4.21 -1.06
N PHE A 206 10.23 5.23 -1.18
CA PHE A 206 10.48 6.58 -0.63
C PHE A 206 9.96 6.70 0.81
N GLN A 207 10.33 5.74 1.68
CA GLN A 207 9.76 5.64 3.03
C GLN A 207 10.14 6.83 3.92
N ASN A 208 11.37 7.37 3.83
CA ASN A 208 11.76 8.55 4.61
C ASN A 208 10.92 9.79 4.25
N ASN A 209 10.62 9.99 2.98
CA ASN A 209 9.76 11.08 2.53
C ASN A 209 8.32 10.86 3.01
N HIS A 210 7.82 9.63 2.89
CA HIS A 210 6.48 9.25 3.29
C HIS A 210 6.26 9.40 4.80
N HIS A 211 7.19 8.94 5.63
CA HIS A 211 7.11 9.09 7.08
C HIS A 211 7.13 10.56 7.51
N LYS A 212 7.88 11.42 6.81
CA LYS A 212 7.85 12.87 7.05
C LYS A 212 6.54 13.51 6.64
N ARG A 213 5.93 13.04 5.54
CA ARG A 213 4.73 13.63 4.93
C ARG A 213 3.64 12.57 4.73
N PRO A 214 3.12 11.94 5.79
CA PRO A 214 2.24 10.77 5.69
C PRO A 214 0.90 11.04 5.00
N ASN A 215 0.53 12.30 4.80
CA ASN A 215 -0.69 12.71 4.11
C ASN A 215 -0.45 13.15 2.66
N SER A 216 0.79 13.14 2.18
CA SER A 216 1.10 13.47 0.78
C SER A 216 0.82 12.30 -0.14
N ALA A 217 0.03 12.52 -1.19
CA ALA A 217 -0.21 11.48 -2.21
C ALA A 217 1.00 11.23 -3.12
N ASN A 218 1.96 12.17 -3.17
CA ASN A 218 3.24 12.03 -3.86
C ASN A 218 4.33 11.71 -2.83
N PHE A 219 5.00 10.59 -2.97
CA PHE A 219 6.10 10.19 -2.08
C PHE A 219 7.45 10.73 -2.52
N GLY A 220 7.59 11.22 -3.76
CA GLY A 220 8.77 11.96 -4.18
C GLY A 220 8.86 13.34 -3.50
N ALA A 221 10.03 13.71 -3.00
CA ALA A 221 10.31 15.00 -2.38
C ALA A 221 11.33 15.83 -3.20
N LYS A 222 12.18 15.17 -3.97
CA LYS A 222 13.18 15.79 -4.85
C LYS A 222 12.76 15.64 -6.30
N TRP A 223 13.26 16.50 -7.17
CA TRP A 223 12.91 16.52 -8.59
C TRP A 223 13.23 15.22 -9.35
N PHE A 224 14.18 14.43 -8.86
CA PHE A 224 14.60 13.14 -9.43
C PHE A 224 13.86 11.93 -8.81
N GLU A 225 13.12 12.14 -7.74
CA GLU A 225 12.35 11.07 -7.06
C GLU A 225 10.99 10.92 -7.74
N PHE A 226 10.91 9.98 -8.66
CA PHE A 226 9.70 9.73 -9.41
C PHE A 226 8.83 8.66 -8.71
N ASP A 227 7.64 9.04 -8.30
CA ASP A 227 6.59 8.16 -7.77
C ASP A 227 5.60 7.82 -8.90
N PRO A 228 5.65 6.61 -9.50
CA PRO A 228 4.79 6.24 -10.63
C PRO A 228 3.30 6.21 -10.29
N THR A 229 2.93 6.03 -9.03
CA THR A 229 1.53 6.01 -8.59
C THR A 229 0.92 7.41 -8.61
N TYR A 230 1.70 8.45 -8.36
CA TYR A 230 1.18 9.81 -8.27
C TYR A 230 0.58 10.37 -9.57
N PRO A 231 1.21 10.21 -10.76
CA PRO A 231 0.57 10.56 -12.04
C PRO A 231 -0.78 9.87 -12.27
N VAL A 232 -0.90 8.59 -11.88
CA VAL A 232 -2.16 7.85 -11.96
C VAL A 232 -3.23 8.48 -11.04
N ILE A 233 -2.87 8.78 -9.79
CA ILE A 233 -3.77 9.47 -8.85
C ILE A 233 -4.21 10.83 -9.40
N THR A 234 -3.28 11.58 -10.00
CA THR A 234 -3.56 12.88 -10.61
C THR A 234 -4.52 12.76 -11.80
N LEU A 235 -4.35 11.74 -12.64
CA LEU A 235 -5.28 11.43 -13.73
C LEU A 235 -6.67 11.07 -13.20
N LEU A 236 -6.75 10.19 -12.22
CA LEU A 236 -8.02 9.81 -11.58
C LEU A 236 -8.71 11.01 -10.91
N HIS A 237 -7.92 11.95 -10.38
CA HIS A 237 -8.44 13.21 -9.84
C HIS A 237 -9.05 14.10 -10.93
N LYS A 238 -8.36 14.27 -12.07
CA LYS A 238 -8.87 15.01 -13.23
C LYS A 238 -10.14 14.39 -13.81
N LEU A 239 -10.25 13.05 -13.76
CA LEU A 239 -11.43 12.29 -14.18
C LEU A 239 -12.56 12.28 -13.13
N HIS A 240 -12.41 13.00 -12.01
CA HIS A 240 -13.35 13.04 -10.89
C HIS A 240 -13.64 11.68 -10.22
N ILE A 241 -12.79 10.68 -10.44
CA ILE A 241 -12.86 9.36 -9.80
C ILE A 241 -12.43 9.46 -8.34
N VAL A 242 -11.37 10.23 -8.08
CA VAL A 242 -10.89 10.55 -6.73
C VAL A 242 -10.85 12.07 -6.53
N ARG A 243 -10.84 12.51 -5.26
CA ARG A 243 -10.61 13.90 -4.87
C ARG A 243 -9.42 13.96 -3.93
N LEU A 244 -8.31 14.52 -4.40
CA LEU A 244 -7.13 14.75 -3.57
C LEU A 244 -7.48 15.64 -2.38
N ARG A 245 -6.93 15.32 -1.22
CA ARG A 245 -6.98 16.25 -0.08
C ARG A 245 -5.96 17.36 -0.31
N PRO A 246 -6.32 18.61 0.04
CA PRO A 246 -5.35 19.71 0.03
C PRO A 246 -4.18 19.37 0.94
N SER A 247 -2.96 19.66 0.49
CA SER A 247 -1.76 19.57 1.35
C SER A 247 -1.89 20.51 2.56
N ALA A 248 -1.11 20.26 3.61
CA ALA A 248 -1.07 21.14 4.77
C ALA A 248 -0.68 22.58 4.38
N GLU A 249 0.23 22.73 3.42
CA GLU A 249 0.67 24.01 2.85
C GLU A 249 -0.47 24.71 2.09
N ALA A 250 -1.21 23.95 1.25
CA ALA A 250 -2.37 24.50 0.53
C ALA A 250 -3.49 24.90 1.49
N LYS A 251 -3.72 24.16 2.58
CA LYS A 251 -4.69 24.55 3.61
C LYS A 251 -4.25 25.81 4.35
N LYS A 252 -2.97 25.94 4.69
CA LYS A 252 -2.43 27.14 5.34
C LYS A 252 -2.60 28.36 4.45
N ALA A 253 -2.23 28.26 3.17
CA ALA A 253 -2.42 29.32 2.20
C ALA A 253 -3.91 29.74 2.02
N GLN A 254 -4.83 28.74 2.02
CA GLN A 254 -6.26 29.04 1.97
C GLN A 254 -6.79 29.76 3.21
N LEU A 255 -6.25 29.42 4.40
CA LEU A 255 -6.60 30.08 5.66
C LEU A 255 -6.08 31.52 5.70
N GLU A 256 -4.85 31.75 5.23
CA GLU A 256 -4.25 33.08 5.13
C GLU A 256 -5.07 34.00 4.18
N VAL A 257 -5.39 33.51 2.97
CA VAL A 257 -6.23 34.25 2.03
C VAL A 257 -7.66 34.48 2.56
N GLY A 258 -8.19 33.54 3.33
CA GLY A 258 -9.50 33.69 4.00
C GLY A 258 -9.47 34.74 5.10
N HIS A 259 -8.38 34.81 5.84
CA HIS A 259 -8.19 35.79 6.91
C HIS A 259 -8.05 37.22 6.35
N ASP A 260 -7.24 37.40 5.31
CA ASP A 260 -7.05 38.70 4.64
C ASP A 260 -8.38 39.25 4.09
N ARG A 261 -9.22 38.38 3.47
CA ARG A 261 -10.55 38.77 2.98
C ARG A 261 -11.56 39.17 4.08
N LEU A 262 -11.38 38.66 5.31
CA LEU A 262 -12.22 39.05 6.44
C LEU A 262 -11.75 40.38 7.03
N VAL A 263 -10.44 40.59 7.13
CA VAL A 263 -9.85 41.86 7.60
C VAL A 263 -10.21 43.00 6.65
N ASP A 264 -10.15 42.81 5.31
CA ASP A 264 -10.50 43.81 4.32
C ASP A 264 -12.00 44.22 4.43
N LYS A 265 -12.91 43.28 4.72
CA LYS A 265 -14.31 43.55 4.93
C LYS A 265 -14.63 44.31 6.23
N GLU A 266 -13.83 44.12 7.28
CA GLU A 266 -13.98 44.86 8.54
C GLU A 266 -13.42 46.29 8.45
N VAL A 267 -12.51 46.55 7.53
CA VAL A 267 -11.92 47.88 7.29
C VAL A 267 -12.83 48.73 6.36
N GLU A 268 -13.66 48.08 5.52
CA GLU A 268 -14.60 48.76 4.62
C GLU A 268 -16.02 49.01 5.24
N ALA A 269 -16.29 48.52 6.46
CA ALA A 269 -17.54 48.67 7.19
C ALA A 269 -17.42 49.71 8.31
#